data_bcda6ac2081b56d93255c467dcbcefc8
#
_entry.id   bcda6ac2081b56d93255c467dcbcefc8
#
_cell.length_a   1.000
_cell.length_b   1.000
_cell.length_c   1.000
_cell.angle_alpha   90.00
_cell.angle_beta   90.00
_cell.angle_gamma   90.00
#
_symmetry.space_group_name_H-M   'P 1'
#
loop_
_entity.id
_entity.type
_entity.pdbx_description
1 polymer ?
#
loop_
_entity_poly.entity_id
_entity_poly.type
_entity_poly.pdbx_seq_one_letter_code
_entity_poly.pdbx_strand_id
1 'polypeptide(L)'
;MAENRFLGDYPVIGIRPIIDGRRGPLKVRESLEDQTMNMAKSAAKLFTENLKYSNGEPVKVVIADTTIGRVAEAAACADKFRKEGVQITLSVTPCWCYGSETMDMDPTTIKGVWGFNGTERPGAVYLAAVLAAHAQKGLPAFGIYGHDVQDLDDTTIPADVEEKLLRFAKAAIAAATMKGKSYLQIGSICMGIAGSSIDTDFFEEYLGMRVESVDEVEIIRRMSEGIYDEAEYQKAYKWVKENCKEGFDKNPDFVRKSDEQKEKDWEFTVKMMCIIKDLMNGNKNLPEGCEEEMVGHNAIAAGFQGQRQWTDFYPNADFAEAMLNTSFDWNGAREPYILATENDTLNGVSMLLMKLLTNRPQMFADVRTYWSPEALKRATGHELTGKAADSKGFIHLINSGACCLDACGEVTDENGNGIIKEWYDVTDEDIKKINDATEWCAADNGYFRGGGYSSRFLTRAEMPATMIRLNLVKGLGPTMQICEGYTVALPDDVSHKIWARTDYTWPCTWFAPTLTGKGPFTSAYEVMNHWGANHGAISYGHIGADIITLCSMLRIPVSMHNVSEDKIFRPACWNAFGTQELESADFRACEAYGPLYK
;
A
#
# COMPACT_ATOMS: atom_id res chain seq x y z
N MET A 1 -4.95 7.55 23.01
CA MET A 1 -4.09 7.76 21.82
C MET A 1 -3.37 6.46 21.62
N ALA A 2 -3.49 5.85 20.44
CA ALA A 2 -2.66 4.70 20.10
C ALA A 2 -1.19 5.13 20.21
N GLU A 3 -0.36 4.34 20.88
CA GLU A 3 1.08 4.60 20.94
C GLU A 3 1.63 4.63 19.51
N ASN A 4 2.40 5.67 19.16
CA ASN A 4 2.94 5.79 17.82
C ASN A 4 3.92 4.63 17.59
N ARG A 5 3.61 3.78 16.63
CA ARG A 5 4.39 2.59 16.28
C ARG A 5 5.80 2.93 15.78
N PHE A 6 5.97 4.09 15.17
CA PHE A 6 7.22 4.48 14.54
C PHE A 6 7.86 5.67 15.25
N LEU A 7 9.19 5.69 15.24
CA LEU A 7 9.97 6.86 15.60
C LEU A 7 9.90 7.90 14.46
N GLY A 8 9.90 9.17 14.84
CA GLY A 8 9.73 10.29 13.91
C GLY A 8 8.27 10.65 13.65
N ASP A 9 8.08 11.86 13.14
CA ASP A 9 6.76 12.41 12.88
C ASP A 9 6.18 11.89 11.57
N TYR A 10 4.84 11.87 11.49
CA TYR A 10 4.13 11.70 10.22
C TYR A 10 4.26 12.95 9.34
N PRO A 11 4.15 12.81 7.99
CA PRO A 11 4.33 13.94 7.08
C PRO A 11 3.26 15.01 7.28
N VAL A 12 3.68 16.28 7.20
CA VAL A 12 2.81 17.45 7.33
C VAL A 12 2.50 18.04 5.96
N ILE A 13 1.23 18.36 5.71
CA ILE A 13 0.80 19.08 4.50
C ILE A 13 0.84 20.58 4.77
N GLY A 14 1.59 21.32 3.96
CA GLY A 14 1.64 22.78 3.98
C GLY A 14 0.81 23.40 2.86
N ILE A 15 -0.13 24.27 3.18
CA ILE A 15 -0.92 24.98 2.19
C ILE A 15 -0.41 26.41 2.02
N ARG A 16 -0.16 26.79 0.77
CA ARG A 16 0.42 28.05 0.31
C ARG A 16 -0.67 28.87 -0.39
N PRO A 17 -1.31 29.83 0.30
CA PRO A 17 -2.31 30.72 -0.32
C PRO A 17 -1.60 31.78 -1.18
N ILE A 18 -1.67 31.62 -2.49
CA ILE A 18 -0.98 32.47 -3.47
C ILE A 18 -1.93 33.58 -3.95
N ILE A 19 -1.45 34.81 -3.95
CA ILE A 19 -2.25 36.01 -4.23
C ILE A 19 -1.54 36.97 -5.18
N ASP A 20 -2.29 37.75 -5.94
CA ASP A 20 -1.74 38.89 -6.68
C ASP A 20 -1.13 39.92 -5.71
N GLY A 21 0.16 40.09 -5.76
CA GLY A 21 0.91 40.97 -4.83
C GLY A 21 0.74 42.46 -5.13
N ARG A 22 -0.01 42.85 -6.18
CA ARG A 22 -0.19 44.26 -6.57
C ARG A 22 -1.12 44.97 -5.60
N ARG A 23 -0.65 46.09 -5.06
CA ARG A 23 -1.42 47.05 -4.25
C ARG A 23 -1.64 48.31 -5.05
N GLY A 24 -2.01 49.37 -4.45
CA GLY A 24 -2.16 50.66 -5.08
C GLY A 24 -3.63 51.09 -5.24
N PRO A 25 -3.94 52.00 -6.17
CA PRO A 25 -5.28 52.66 -6.19
C PRO A 25 -6.44 51.68 -6.32
N LEU A 26 -6.23 50.57 -7.04
CA LEU A 26 -7.28 49.56 -7.29
C LEU A 26 -7.39 48.50 -6.19
N LYS A 27 -6.48 48.49 -5.19
CA LYS A 27 -6.50 47.57 -4.07
C LYS A 27 -6.68 46.08 -4.50
N VAL A 28 -5.97 45.68 -5.56
CA VAL A 28 -6.13 44.34 -6.16
C VAL A 28 -5.92 43.22 -5.13
N ARG A 29 -4.81 43.31 -4.39
CA ARG A 29 -4.51 42.33 -3.36
C ARG A 29 -5.59 42.26 -2.29
N GLU A 30 -5.98 43.42 -1.78
CA GLU A 30 -6.96 43.53 -0.70
C GLU A 30 -8.32 42.94 -1.10
N SER A 31 -8.71 43.05 -2.39
CA SER A 31 -9.95 42.45 -2.90
C SER A 31 -9.92 40.93 -3.03
N LEU A 32 -8.74 40.29 -2.88
CA LEU A 32 -8.54 38.87 -3.08
C LEU A 32 -8.17 38.11 -1.79
N GLU A 33 -7.83 38.82 -0.69
CA GLU A 33 -7.30 38.19 0.54
C GLU A 33 -8.27 37.14 1.08
N ASP A 34 -9.56 37.47 1.20
CA ASP A 34 -10.56 36.56 1.77
C ASP A 34 -10.75 35.31 0.90
N GLN A 35 -10.90 35.47 -0.41
CA GLN A 35 -11.05 34.35 -1.34
C GLN A 35 -9.84 33.44 -1.30
N THR A 36 -8.64 33.99 -1.37
CA THR A 36 -7.38 33.22 -1.35
C THR A 36 -7.21 32.41 -0.05
N MET A 37 -7.47 33.07 1.08
CA MET A 37 -7.34 32.38 2.38
C MET A 37 -8.47 31.36 2.59
N ASN A 38 -9.68 31.62 2.09
CA ASN A 38 -10.79 30.68 2.17
C ASN A 38 -10.52 29.42 1.34
N MET A 39 -9.93 29.53 0.13
CA MET A 39 -9.47 28.36 -0.63
C MET A 39 -8.49 27.50 0.20
N ALA A 40 -7.51 28.13 0.84
CA ALA A 40 -6.55 27.41 1.67
C ALA A 40 -7.22 26.72 2.86
N LYS A 41 -8.14 27.39 3.55
CA LYS A 41 -8.89 26.82 4.68
C LYS A 41 -9.81 25.67 4.24
N SER A 42 -10.48 25.80 3.08
CA SER A 42 -11.34 24.75 2.53
C SER A 42 -10.55 23.50 2.18
N ALA A 43 -9.37 23.65 1.55
CA ALA A 43 -8.48 22.53 1.28
C ALA A 43 -7.96 21.87 2.58
N ALA A 44 -7.57 22.70 3.58
CA ALA A 44 -7.15 22.17 4.88
C ALA A 44 -8.24 21.36 5.57
N LYS A 45 -9.47 21.89 5.57
CA LYS A 45 -10.65 21.20 6.12
C LYS A 45 -10.90 19.88 5.38
N LEU A 46 -10.91 19.91 4.04
CA LEU A 46 -11.10 18.72 3.21
C LEU A 46 -10.11 17.60 3.61
N PHE A 47 -8.83 17.94 3.76
CA PHE A 47 -7.81 16.95 4.10
C PHE A 47 -7.97 16.42 5.53
N THR A 48 -8.18 17.29 6.52
CA THR A 48 -8.30 16.87 7.92
C THR A 48 -9.56 16.07 8.22
N GLU A 49 -10.66 16.29 7.48
CA GLU A 49 -11.91 15.56 7.66
C GLU A 49 -11.92 14.21 6.92
N ASN A 50 -11.17 14.06 5.82
CA ASN A 50 -11.26 12.89 4.95
C ASN A 50 -10.02 12.00 4.93
N LEU A 51 -8.88 12.46 5.46
CA LEU A 51 -7.63 11.71 5.40
C LEU A 51 -7.09 11.40 6.80
N LYS A 52 -6.57 10.19 6.95
CA LYS A 52 -5.89 9.73 8.15
C LYS A 52 -4.52 9.14 7.78
N TYR A 53 -3.60 9.26 8.70
CA TYR A 53 -2.34 8.52 8.64
C TYR A 53 -2.56 7.01 8.84
N SER A 54 -1.53 6.22 8.62
CA SER A 54 -1.60 4.77 8.82
C SER A 54 -1.90 4.36 10.27
N ASN A 55 -1.63 5.24 11.24
CA ASN A 55 -2.00 5.06 12.66
C ASN A 55 -3.44 5.43 13.00
N GLY A 56 -4.26 5.86 12.02
CA GLY A 56 -5.66 6.25 12.20
C GLY A 56 -5.89 7.70 12.67
N GLU A 57 -4.82 8.45 12.98
CA GLU A 57 -4.95 9.86 13.37
C GLU A 57 -5.21 10.77 12.14
N PRO A 58 -6.00 11.83 12.28
CA PRO A 58 -6.20 12.80 11.21
C PRO A 58 -4.90 13.43 10.73
N VAL A 59 -4.79 13.73 9.44
CA VAL A 59 -3.58 14.34 8.89
C VAL A 59 -3.36 15.76 9.41
N LYS A 60 -2.11 16.10 9.71
CA LYS A 60 -1.70 17.45 10.12
C LYS A 60 -1.57 18.35 8.90
N VAL A 61 -2.28 19.48 8.92
CA VAL A 61 -2.23 20.50 7.87
C VAL A 61 -1.83 21.84 8.47
N VAL A 62 -0.89 22.53 7.82
CA VAL A 62 -0.40 23.86 8.22
C VAL A 62 -0.62 24.83 7.07
N ILE A 63 -1.22 25.99 7.34
CA ILE A 63 -1.38 27.08 6.36
C ILE A 63 -0.31 28.14 6.61
N ALA A 64 0.24 28.76 5.57
CA ALA A 64 1.12 29.92 5.70
C ALA A 64 0.43 31.03 6.51
N ASP A 65 1.21 31.80 7.29
CA ASP A 65 0.64 32.84 8.18
C ASP A 65 -0.03 33.99 7.42
N THR A 66 0.44 34.23 6.19
CA THR A 66 -0.10 35.27 5.30
C THR A 66 -0.28 34.73 3.90
N THR A 67 -1.08 35.39 3.09
CA THR A 67 -1.09 35.18 1.64
C THR A 67 0.27 35.53 1.03
N ILE A 68 0.64 34.83 -0.06
CA ILE A 68 1.97 34.90 -0.68
C ILE A 68 1.86 35.59 -2.04
N GLY A 69 2.28 36.85 -2.11
CA GLY A 69 2.28 37.62 -3.35
C GLY A 69 3.67 38.06 -3.83
N ARG A 70 4.72 37.81 -3.02
CA ARG A 70 6.10 38.22 -3.29
C ARG A 70 7.12 37.27 -2.67
N VAL A 71 8.38 37.40 -3.11
CA VAL A 71 9.50 36.58 -2.66
C VAL A 71 9.68 36.57 -1.14
N ALA A 72 9.54 37.72 -0.47
CA ALA A 72 9.70 37.78 0.99
C ALA A 72 8.64 36.94 1.73
N GLU A 73 7.40 36.95 1.27
CA GLU A 73 6.31 36.14 1.85
C GLU A 73 6.51 34.66 1.53
N ALA A 74 7.00 34.33 0.32
CA ALA A 74 7.38 32.98 -0.04
C ALA A 74 8.50 32.43 0.84
N ALA A 75 9.51 33.26 1.14
CA ALA A 75 10.61 32.90 2.04
C ALA A 75 10.14 32.70 3.49
N ALA A 76 9.26 33.57 4.00
CA ALA A 76 8.66 33.43 5.32
C ALA A 76 7.84 32.13 5.44
N CYS A 77 7.05 31.81 4.40
CA CYS A 77 6.32 30.55 4.32
C CYS A 77 7.27 29.33 4.34
N ALA A 78 8.33 29.37 3.54
CA ALA A 78 9.33 28.29 3.49
C ALA A 78 10.01 28.08 4.86
N ASP A 79 10.36 29.16 5.57
CA ASP A 79 10.94 29.07 6.93
C ASP A 79 9.96 28.47 7.94
N LYS A 80 8.69 28.88 7.91
CA LYS A 80 7.65 28.27 8.73
C LYS A 80 7.50 26.78 8.43
N PHE A 81 7.36 26.41 7.16
CA PHE A 81 7.14 25.03 6.74
C PHE A 81 8.30 24.11 7.10
N ARG A 82 9.54 24.61 6.99
CA ARG A 82 10.72 23.86 7.44
C ARG A 82 10.68 23.58 8.94
N LYS A 83 10.25 24.56 9.77
CA LYS A 83 10.10 24.41 11.23
C LYS A 83 8.97 23.45 11.62
N GLU A 84 7.91 23.42 10.83
CA GLU A 84 6.75 22.54 11.04
C GLU A 84 6.92 21.14 10.44
N GLY A 85 8.05 20.86 9.79
CA GLY A 85 8.32 19.56 9.18
C GLY A 85 7.45 19.25 7.95
N VAL A 86 7.06 20.26 7.19
CA VAL A 86 6.25 20.10 5.98
C VAL A 86 7.02 19.32 4.91
N GLN A 87 6.41 18.27 4.39
CA GLN A 87 6.96 17.42 3.34
C GLN A 87 6.11 17.43 2.06
N ILE A 88 4.89 17.92 2.15
CA ILE A 88 3.92 17.99 1.06
C ILE A 88 3.42 19.42 0.99
N THR A 89 3.42 20.04 -0.19
CA THR A 89 2.91 21.40 -0.36
C THR A 89 1.76 21.46 -1.36
N LEU A 90 0.74 22.26 -1.05
CA LEU A 90 -0.32 22.61 -1.96
C LEU A 90 -0.38 24.13 -2.09
N SER A 91 -0.05 24.66 -3.27
CA SER A 91 -0.30 26.06 -3.61
C SER A 91 -1.72 26.22 -4.12
N VAL A 92 -2.48 27.16 -3.55
CA VAL A 92 -3.85 27.47 -3.99
C VAL A 92 -3.95 28.92 -4.41
N THR A 93 -4.65 29.20 -5.51
CA THR A 93 -4.77 30.58 -6.01
C THR A 93 -6.08 30.82 -6.75
N PRO A 94 -6.77 31.93 -6.46
CA PRO A 94 -7.94 32.35 -7.25
C PRO A 94 -7.54 33.15 -8.49
N CYS A 95 -6.29 33.60 -8.63
CA CYS A 95 -5.92 34.64 -9.59
C CYS A 95 -4.49 34.51 -10.10
N TRP A 96 -4.11 35.44 -10.99
CA TRP A 96 -2.71 35.63 -11.37
C TRP A 96 -1.82 35.99 -10.18
N CYS A 97 -0.59 35.47 -10.19
CA CYS A 97 0.49 35.88 -9.31
C CYS A 97 1.86 35.68 -10.01
N TYR A 98 2.93 36.13 -9.39
CA TYR A 98 4.31 35.98 -9.88
C TYR A 98 4.79 34.54 -9.66
N GLY A 99 4.76 33.71 -10.72
CA GLY A 99 4.93 32.26 -10.64
C GLY A 99 6.24 31.83 -9.99
N SER A 100 7.39 32.10 -10.63
CA SER A 100 8.71 31.67 -10.14
C SER A 100 9.15 32.33 -8.84
N GLU A 101 8.56 33.48 -8.51
CA GLU A 101 8.89 34.22 -7.28
C GLU A 101 8.18 33.64 -6.05
N THR A 102 7.04 33.01 -6.24
CA THR A 102 6.16 32.53 -5.17
C THR A 102 6.03 31.02 -5.07
N MET A 103 6.58 30.27 -6.04
CA MET A 103 6.53 28.80 -6.05
C MET A 103 7.31 28.17 -4.89
N ASP A 104 6.99 26.92 -4.57
CA ASP A 104 7.79 26.10 -3.67
C ASP A 104 9.07 25.64 -4.37
N MET A 105 10.21 26.03 -3.81
CA MET A 105 11.55 25.75 -4.36
C MET A 105 12.25 24.57 -3.67
N ASP A 106 11.68 23.99 -2.62
CA ASP A 106 12.27 22.84 -1.93
C ASP A 106 12.26 21.60 -2.85
N PRO A 107 13.43 21.00 -3.18
CA PRO A 107 13.48 19.86 -4.08
C PRO A 107 12.89 18.58 -3.48
N THR A 108 12.76 18.50 -2.16
CA THR A 108 12.34 17.29 -1.44
C THR A 108 10.85 17.24 -1.11
N THR A 109 10.12 18.34 -1.24
CA THR A 109 8.67 18.36 -1.02
C THR A 109 7.90 17.85 -2.24
N ILE A 110 6.80 17.14 -2.00
CA ILE A 110 5.85 16.74 -3.03
C ILE A 110 4.87 17.89 -3.26
N LYS A 111 4.68 18.32 -4.52
CA LYS A 111 4.06 19.60 -4.86
C LYS A 111 2.76 19.44 -5.64
N GLY A 112 1.69 20.08 -5.14
CA GLY A 112 0.44 20.29 -5.85
C GLY A 112 0.16 21.79 -6.05
N VAL A 113 -0.58 22.11 -7.10
CA VAL A 113 -1.04 23.49 -7.39
C VAL A 113 -2.50 23.44 -7.81
N TRP A 114 -3.37 24.10 -7.05
CA TRP A 114 -4.78 24.26 -7.37
C TRP A 114 -5.08 25.68 -7.83
N GLY A 115 -5.48 25.83 -9.09
CA GLY A 115 -5.93 27.08 -9.69
C GLY A 115 -7.45 27.13 -9.77
N PHE A 116 -8.06 28.23 -9.30
CA PHE A 116 -9.49 28.47 -9.39
C PHE A 116 -9.92 28.63 -10.86
N ASN A 117 -10.99 27.96 -11.28
CA ASN A 117 -11.55 28.11 -12.61
C ASN A 117 -12.63 29.24 -12.63
N GLY A 118 -12.21 30.49 -12.82
CA GLY A 118 -13.11 31.64 -12.89
C GLY A 118 -12.69 32.59 -13.99
N THR A 119 -13.64 33.38 -14.48
CA THR A 119 -13.41 34.36 -15.57
C THR A 119 -12.83 35.68 -15.06
N GLU A 120 -13.35 36.22 -13.97
CA GLU A 120 -12.88 37.47 -13.34
C GLU A 120 -11.56 37.25 -12.55
N ARG A 121 -11.34 36.04 -12.08
CA ARG A 121 -10.20 35.62 -11.29
C ARG A 121 -9.62 34.35 -11.89
N PRO A 122 -8.80 34.47 -12.96
CA PRO A 122 -8.34 33.30 -13.69
C PRO A 122 -7.12 32.63 -13.00
N GLY A 123 -7.37 31.79 -12.01
CA GLY A 123 -6.33 30.98 -11.35
C GLY A 123 -5.56 30.08 -12.30
N ALA A 124 -6.17 29.70 -13.44
CA ALA A 124 -5.53 28.94 -14.50
C ALA A 124 -4.27 29.58 -15.07
N VAL A 125 -4.23 30.93 -15.13
CA VAL A 125 -3.07 31.65 -15.68
C VAL A 125 -1.84 31.48 -14.77
N TYR A 126 -2.03 31.56 -13.46
CA TYR A 126 -0.96 31.26 -12.51
C TYR A 126 -0.61 29.78 -12.54
N LEU A 127 -1.61 28.90 -12.52
CA LEU A 127 -1.40 27.45 -12.56
C LEU A 127 -0.49 27.05 -13.73
N ALA A 128 -0.80 27.49 -14.95
CA ALA A 128 0.01 27.18 -16.11
C ALA A 128 1.43 27.76 -16.02
N ALA A 129 1.57 29.01 -15.56
CA ALA A 129 2.87 29.67 -15.43
C ALA A 129 3.76 29.00 -14.37
N VAL A 130 3.19 28.63 -13.21
CA VAL A 130 3.97 28.01 -12.14
C VAL A 130 4.31 26.54 -12.44
N LEU A 131 3.43 25.80 -13.11
CA LEU A 131 3.75 24.44 -13.56
C LEU A 131 4.90 24.46 -14.60
N ALA A 132 4.92 25.42 -15.52
CA ALA A 132 6.03 25.62 -16.44
C ALA A 132 7.34 25.97 -15.69
N ALA A 133 7.27 26.84 -14.68
CA ALA A 133 8.42 27.20 -13.85
C ALA A 133 8.94 25.98 -13.07
N HIS A 134 8.07 25.15 -12.51
CA HIS A 134 8.44 23.89 -11.86
C HIS A 134 9.12 22.93 -12.85
N ALA A 135 8.56 22.78 -14.05
CA ALA A 135 9.16 21.91 -15.09
C ALA A 135 10.56 22.37 -15.48
N GLN A 136 10.78 23.67 -15.68
CA GLN A 136 12.11 24.24 -16.00
C GLN A 136 13.16 24.00 -14.90
N LYS A 137 12.73 23.85 -13.67
CA LYS A 137 13.64 23.66 -12.52
C LYS A 137 13.81 22.20 -12.10
N GLY A 138 13.19 21.26 -12.82
CA GLY A 138 13.21 19.84 -12.46
C GLY A 138 12.49 19.52 -11.15
N LEU A 139 11.47 20.29 -10.80
CA LEU A 139 10.66 20.17 -9.58
C LEU A 139 9.20 19.82 -9.96
N PRO A 140 8.90 18.59 -10.39
CA PRO A 140 7.56 18.24 -10.88
C PRO A 140 6.45 18.58 -9.90
N ALA A 141 5.35 19.12 -10.40
CA ALA A 141 4.18 19.47 -9.62
C ALA A 141 2.89 18.97 -10.28
N PHE A 142 1.91 18.60 -9.46
CA PHE A 142 0.59 18.16 -9.88
C PHE A 142 -0.31 19.38 -10.07
N GLY A 143 -0.89 19.53 -11.27
CA GLY A 143 -1.84 20.60 -11.57
C GLY A 143 -3.28 20.17 -11.29
N ILE A 144 -4.01 20.97 -10.52
CA ILE A 144 -5.41 20.72 -10.17
C ILE A 144 -6.25 21.91 -10.67
N TYR A 145 -7.27 21.63 -11.48
CA TYR A 145 -8.13 22.60 -12.11
C TYR A 145 -9.51 22.01 -12.32
N GLY A 146 -10.56 22.79 -12.00
CA GLY A 146 -11.95 22.35 -12.13
C GLY A 146 -12.41 22.37 -13.59
N HIS A 147 -13.31 21.44 -13.96
CA HIS A 147 -13.87 21.35 -15.30
C HIS A 147 -14.78 22.55 -15.61
N ASP A 148 -15.66 22.91 -14.68
CA ASP A 148 -16.64 23.97 -14.88
C ASP A 148 -16.19 25.30 -14.29
N VAL A 149 -16.62 26.41 -14.95
CA VAL A 149 -16.37 27.76 -14.47
C VAL A 149 -17.16 28.01 -13.18
N GLN A 150 -16.50 28.57 -12.19
CA GLN A 150 -17.10 28.99 -10.93
C GLN A 150 -17.31 30.51 -10.92
N ASP A 151 -18.40 30.97 -10.32
CA ASP A 151 -18.64 32.39 -10.07
C ASP A 151 -17.66 32.93 -9.02
N LEU A 152 -17.38 34.22 -9.06
CA LEU A 152 -16.38 34.88 -8.24
C LEU A 152 -16.55 34.65 -6.73
N ASP A 153 -17.77 34.56 -6.26
CA ASP A 153 -18.15 34.40 -4.86
C ASP A 153 -18.40 32.92 -4.45
N ASP A 154 -18.28 32.00 -5.40
CA ASP A 154 -18.37 30.56 -5.10
C ASP A 154 -17.13 30.11 -4.31
N THR A 155 -17.36 29.64 -3.09
CA THR A 155 -16.32 29.14 -2.18
C THR A 155 -16.32 27.62 -2.05
N THR A 156 -17.14 26.92 -2.83
CA THR A 156 -17.22 25.46 -2.81
C THR A 156 -16.04 24.82 -3.55
N ILE A 157 -15.72 23.59 -3.21
CA ILE A 157 -14.75 22.77 -3.97
C ILE A 157 -15.59 21.91 -4.93
N PRO A 158 -15.43 22.05 -6.27
CA PRO A 158 -16.11 21.17 -7.21
C PRO A 158 -15.71 19.69 -7.02
N ALA A 159 -16.62 18.76 -7.30
CA ALA A 159 -16.39 17.34 -7.05
C ALA A 159 -15.17 16.77 -7.77
N ASP A 160 -14.88 17.20 -9.00
CA ASP A 160 -13.71 16.79 -9.77
C ASP A 160 -12.40 17.38 -9.21
N VAL A 161 -12.44 18.54 -8.59
CA VAL A 161 -11.32 19.16 -7.86
C VAL A 161 -11.10 18.44 -6.53
N GLU A 162 -12.18 18.15 -5.81
CA GLU A 162 -12.14 17.39 -4.54
C GLU A 162 -11.48 16.02 -4.74
N GLU A 163 -11.91 15.29 -5.77
CA GLU A 163 -11.31 13.98 -6.12
C GLU A 163 -9.81 14.09 -6.36
N LYS A 164 -9.36 15.08 -7.15
CA LYS A 164 -7.94 15.29 -7.45
C LYS A 164 -7.12 15.73 -6.23
N LEU A 165 -7.69 16.61 -5.38
CA LEU A 165 -7.06 17.05 -4.14
C LEU A 165 -6.86 15.87 -3.18
N LEU A 166 -7.90 15.06 -2.97
CA LEU A 166 -7.82 13.87 -2.10
C LEU A 166 -6.85 12.83 -2.65
N ARG A 167 -6.88 12.54 -3.95
CA ARG A 167 -5.93 11.61 -4.59
C ARG A 167 -4.49 12.10 -4.45
N PHE A 168 -4.23 13.39 -4.73
CA PHE A 168 -2.92 14.00 -4.53
C PHE A 168 -2.43 13.86 -3.09
N ALA A 169 -3.23 14.31 -2.12
CA ALA A 169 -2.83 14.31 -0.72
C ALA A 169 -2.61 12.89 -0.17
N LYS A 170 -3.51 11.96 -0.49
CA LYS A 170 -3.42 10.54 -0.10
C LYS A 170 -2.14 9.89 -0.62
N ALA A 171 -1.84 10.03 -1.91
CA ALA A 171 -0.63 9.49 -2.51
C ALA A 171 0.63 10.17 -1.95
N ALA A 172 0.60 11.48 -1.73
CA ALA A 172 1.73 12.22 -1.16
C ALA A 172 2.01 11.82 0.30
N ILE A 173 0.96 11.61 1.11
CA ILE A 173 1.10 11.10 2.49
C ILE A 173 1.73 9.71 2.45
N ALA A 174 1.27 8.81 1.57
CA ALA A 174 1.83 7.47 1.43
C ALA A 174 3.32 7.51 1.07
N ALA A 175 3.71 8.32 0.08
CA ALA A 175 5.10 8.50 -0.32
C ALA A 175 5.97 9.05 0.82
N ALA A 176 5.53 10.13 1.47
CA ALA A 176 6.30 10.81 2.51
C ALA A 176 6.37 10.01 3.82
N THR A 177 5.40 9.15 4.13
CA THR A 177 5.38 8.31 5.35
C THR A 177 6.53 7.30 5.37
N MET A 178 7.00 6.83 4.24
CA MET A 178 8.11 5.86 4.15
C MET A 178 9.45 6.47 4.56
N LYS A 179 9.65 7.76 4.33
CA LYS A 179 10.92 8.44 4.59
C LYS A 179 11.36 8.30 6.04
N GLY A 180 12.59 7.84 6.23
CA GLY A 180 13.22 7.66 7.55
C GLY A 180 12.79 6.39 8.29
N LYS A 181 11.90 5.58 7.74
CA LYS A 181 11.56 4.24 8.25
C LYS A 181 12.53 3.20 7.71
N SER A 182 12.36 1.93 8.09
CA SER A 182 13.16 0.84 7.55
C SER A 182 12.31 -0.26 6.91
N TYR A 183 12.95 -1.04 6.06
CA TYR A 183 12.54 -2.39 5.69
C TYR A 183 13.41 -3.39 6.44
N LEU A 184 12.80 -4.30 7.18
CA LEU A 184 13.53 -5.33 7.93
C LEU A 184 13.52 -6.64 7.14
N GLN A 185 14.69 -7.08 6.71
CA GLN A 185 14.91 -8.38 6.10
C GLN A 185 15.26 -9.40 7.18
N ILE A 186 14.42 -10.43 7.41
CA ILE A 186 14.71 -11.54 8.32
C ILE A 186 15.13 -12.73 7.46
N GLY A 187 16.40 -13.09 7.54
CA GLY A 187 17.03 -14.03 6.63
C GLY A 187 17.59 -13.34 5.37
N SER A 188 17.57 -14.03 4.24
CA SER A 188 18.18 -13.58 2.99
C SER A 188 17.31 -13.96 1.78
N ILE A 189 17.94 -14.39 0.67
CA ILE A 189 17.26 -14.83 -0.55
C ILE A 189 16.58 -16.18 -0.31
N CYS A 190 15.27 -16.23 -0.47
CA CYS A 190 14.51 -17.47 -0.42
C CYS A 190 14.58 -18.19 -1.76
N MET A 191 15.05 -19.44 -1.77
CA MET A 191 14.99 -20.38 -2.90
C MET A 191 15.39 -19.79 -4.27
N GLY A 192 16.24 -18.78 -4.28
CA GLY A 192 16.69 -18.11 -5.52
C GLY A 192 15.67 -17.14 -6.13
N ILE A 193 14.65 -16.71 -5.38
CA ILE A 193 13.68 -15.72 -5.83
C ILE A 193 14.36 -14.36 -5.91
N ALA A 194 14.44 -13.81 -7.12
CA ALA A 194 15.15 -12.54 -7.37
C ALA A 194 14.58 -11.35 -6.58
N GLY A 195 13.27 -11.32 -6.35
CA GLY A 195 12.60 -10.29 -5.54
C GLY A 195 13.04 -10.26 -4.07
N SER A 196 13.65 -11.33 -3.58
CA SER A 196 14.24 -11.40 -2.23
C SER A 196 15.67 -10.84 -2.17
N SER A 197 16.28 -10.52 -3.31
CA SER A 197 17.55 -9.81 -3.35
C SER A 197 17.32 -8.35 -3.04
N ILE A 198 17.86 -7.88 -1.92
CA ILE A 198 17.68 -6.50 -1.52
C ILE A 198 18.62 -5.57 -2.31
N ASP A 199 18.08 -4.42 -2.73
CA ASP A 199 18.82 -3.34 -3.37
C ASP A 199 18.69 -2.10 -2.48
N THR A 200 19.75 -1.79 -1.72
CA THR A 200 19.75 -0.69 -0.75
C THR A 200 19.58 0.66 -1.42
N ASP A 201 20.19 0.86 -2.60
CA ASP A 201 20.08 2.12 -3.33
C ASP A 201 18.65 2.42 -3.74
N PHE A 202 17.89 1.39 -4.17
CA PHE A 202 16.47 1.54 -4.46
C PHE A 202 15.67 2.00 -3.23
N PHE A 203 15.87 1.36 -2.08
CA PHE A 203 15.15 1.74 -0.86
C PHE A 203 15.49 3.15 -0.41
N GLU A 204 16.77 3.54 -0.46
CA GLU A 204 17.24 4.85 -0.01
C GLU A 204 16.82 5.96 -0.97
N GLU A 205 17.10 5.79 -2.28
CA GLU A 205 16.91 6.85 -3.27
C GLU A 205 15.44 7.05 -3.67
N TYR A 206 14.66 5.95 -3.80
CA TYR A 206 13.27 6.04 -4.26
C TYR A 206 12.27 6.14 -3.11
N LEU A 207 12.50 5.43 -2.01
CA LEU A 207 11.54 5.33 -0.90
C LEU A 207 11.98 6.17 0.32
N GLY A 208 13.23 6.62 0.37
CA GLY A 208 13.80 7.30 1.54
C GLY A 208 13.90 6.40 2.77
N MET A 209 13.93 5.09 2.56
CA MET A 209 13.95 4.07 3.60
C MET A 209 15.35 3.50 3.80
N ARG A 210 15.65 3.08 5.02
CA ARG A 210 16.80 2.24 5.30
C ARG A 210 16.45 0.77 5.13
N VAL A 211 17.47 -0.06 4.97
CA VAL A 211 17.34 -1.51 4.99
C VAL A 211 18.19 -2.07 6.12
N GLU A 212 17.61 -2.97 6.90
CA GLU A 212 18.33 -3.73 7.90
C GLU A 212 18.09 -5.23 7.67
N SER A 213 19.10 -6.05 7.99
CA SER A 213 19.02 -7.51 7.89
C SER A 213 19.31 -8.14 9.23
N VAL A 214 18.46 -9.08 9.62
CA VAL A 214 18.60 -9.90 10.83
C VAL A 214 18.64 -11.36 10.39
N ASP A 215 19.59 -12.12 10.93
CA ASP A 215 19.65 -13.57 10.71
C ASP A 215 18.47 -14.26 11.40
N GLU A 216 17.89 -15.29 10.77
CA GLU A 216 16.78 -16.07 11.35
C GLU A 216 17.14 -16.69 12.71
N VAL A 217 18.43 -16.93 12.98
CA VAL A 217 18.90 -17.45 14.26
C VAL A 217 18.57 -16.53 15.44
N GLU A 218 18.38 -15.23 15.19
CA GLU A 218 17.96 -14.28 16.22
C GLU A 218 16.60 -14.62 16.84
N ILE A 219 15.66 -15.13 16.04
CA ILE A 219 14.38 -15.63 16.56
C ILE A 219 14.61 -16.79 17.51
N ILE A 220 15.47 -17.73 17.14
CA ILE A 220 15.80 -18.90 17.98
C ILE A 220 16.53 -18.48 19.25
N ARG A 221 17.47 -17.54 19.16
CA ARG A 221 18.15 -16.97 20.33
C ARG A 221 17.15 -16.36 21.30
N ARG A 222 16.26 -15.48 20.81
CA ARG A 222 15.25 -14.85 21.66
C ARG A 222 14.33 -15.86 22.31
N MET A 223 13.89 -16.88 21.58
CA MET A 223 13.06 -17.95 22.16
C MET A 223 13.82 -18.72 23.27
N SER A 224 15.08 -19.10 23.02
CA SER A 224 15.87 -19.93 23.96
C SER A 224 16.31 -19.16 25.19
N GLU A 225 16.57 -17.89 25.08
CA GLU A 225 17.00 -17.00 26.17
C GLU A 225 15.84 -16.29 26.88
N GLY A 226 14.59 -16.47 26.40
CA GLY A 226 13.41 -15.84 26.97
C GLY A 226 13.31 -14.33 26.69
N ILE A 227 13.88 -13.86 25.58
CA ILE A 227 13.88 -12.45 25.18
C ILE A 227 12.60 -12.14 24.36
N TYR A 228 11.48 -12.17 25.03
CA TYR A 228 10.17 -11.77 24.50
C TYR A 228 9.27 -11.35 25.67
N ASP A 229 8.18 -10.61 25.39
CA ASP A 229 7.18 -10.22 26.38
C ASP A 229 6.33 -11.45 26.75
N GLU A 230 6.64 -12.10 27.87
CA GLU A 230 5.92 -13.29 28.35
C GLU A 230 4.43 -13.00 28.57
N ALA A 231 4.08 -11.81 29.08
CA ALA A 231 2.69 -11.46 29.33
C ALA A 231 1.90 -11.31 28.03
N GLU A 232 2.51 -10.69 27.03
CA GLU A 232 1.92 -10.60 25.68
C GLU A 232 1.80 -11.98 25.03
N TYR A 233 2.84 -12.79 25.11
CA TYR A 233 2.81 -14.15 24.60
C TYR A 233 1.67 -14.97 25.21
N GLN A 234 1.52 -14.96 26.54
CA GLN A 234 0.44 -15.70 27.21
C GLN A 234 -0.95 -15.21 26.80
N LYS A 235 -1.12 -13.91 26.64
CA LYS A 235 -2.37 -13.32 26.13
C LYS A 235 -2.67 -13.76 24.71
N ALA A 236 -1.66 -13.69 23.82
CA ALA A 236 -1.74 -14.11 22.43
C ALA A 236 -2.06 -15.59 22.31
N TYR A 237 -1.34 -16.45 23.03
CA TYR A 237 -1.54 -17.89 23.01
C TYR A 237 -2.93 -18.29 23.47
N LYS A 238 -3.42 -17.69 24.58
CA LYS A 238 -4.79 -17.92 25.05
C LYS A 238 -5.82 -17.51 23.98
N TRP A 239 -5.65 -16.35 23.39
CA TRP A 239 -6.54 -15.86 22.34
C TRP A 239 -6.55 -16.80 21.12
N VAL A 240 -5.39 -17.27 20.70
CA VAL A 240 -5.24 -18.25 19.60
C VAL A 240 -6.02 -19.52 19.88
N LYS A 241 -5.90 -20.08 21.09
CA LYS A 241 -6.62 -21.31 21.47
C LYS A 241 -8.16 -21.09 21.54
N GLU A 242 -8.62 -19.88 21.78
CA GLU A 242 -10.05 -19.53 21.85
C GLU A 242 -10.65 -19.15 20.50
N ASN A 243 -9.86 -18.58 19.56
CA ASN A 243 -10.34 -17.96 18.33
C ASN A 243 -9.84 -18.59 17.03
N CYS A 244 -8.70 -19.28 17.04
CA CYS A 244 -8.17 -19.94 15.86
C CYS A 244 -8.71 -21.38 15.77
N LYS A 245 -9.71 -21.56 14.94
CA LYS A 245 -10.33 -22.86 14.71
C LYS A 245 -9.36 -23.79 13.97
N GLU A 246 -8.98 -24.90 14.59
CA GLU A 246 -8.19 -25.93 13.91
C GLU A 246 -9.00 -26.63 12.82
N GLY A 247 -8.44 -26.72 11.61
CA GLY A 247 -8.97 -27.45 10.49
C GLY A 247 -8.47 -28.91 10.45
N PHE A 248 -8.61 -29.54 9.31
CA PHE A 248 -8.17 -30.91 9.12
C PHE A 248 -6.66 -31.01 8.91
N ASP A 249 -6.11 -32.17 9.25
CA ASP A 249 -4.72 -32.55 8.99
C ASP A 249 -4.68 -33.55 7.83
N LYS A 250 -4.14 -33.12 6.67
CA LYS A 250 -4.03 -33.96 5.47
C LYS A 250 -2.79 -34.88 5.46
N ASN A 251 -1.92 -34.75 6.46
CA ASN A 251 -0.66 -35.49 6.48
C ASN A 251 -0.90 -37.01 6.58
N PRO A 252 -0.19 -37.82 5.79
CA PRO A 252 -0.17 -39.26 5.97
C PRO A 252 0.39 -39.64 7.35
N ASP A 253 -0.07 -40.74 7.90
CA ASP A 253 0.26 -41.17 9.28
C ASP A 253 1.78 -41.22 9.56
N PHE A 254 2.60 -41.53 8.56
CA PHE A 254 4.07 -41.66 8.74
C PHE A 254 4.82 -40.32 8.88
N VAL A 255 4.19 -39.19 8.57
CA VAL A 255 4.72 -37.81 8.77
C VAL A 255 3.83 -36.96 9.66
N ARG A 256 2.62 -37.45 10.02
CA ARG A 256 1.68 -36.74 10.88
C ARG A 256 2.26 -36.53 12.27
N LYS A 257 2.22 -35.29 12.75
CA LYS A 257 2.59 -34.94 14.10
C LYS A 257 1.54 -35.40 15.12
N SER A 258 1.98 -35.80 16.32
CA SER A 258 1.08 -36.02 17.45
C SER A 258 0.45 -34.72 17.94
N ASP A 259 -0.64 -34.81 18.71
CA ASP A 259 -1.28 -33.62 19.30
C ASP A 259 -0.31 -32.83 20.18
N GLU A 260 0.56 -33.51 20.93
CA GLU A 260 1.61 -32.85 21.72
C GLU A 260 2.61 -32.07 20.84
N GLN A 261 2.97 -32.61 19.68
CA GLN A 261 3.86 -31.93 18.74
C GLN A 261 3.17 -30.75 18.07
N LYS A 262 1.89 -30.86 17.73
CA LYS A 262 1.08 -29.77 17.20
C LYS A 262 0.91 -28.64 18.20
N GLU A 263 0.76 -28.97 19.50
CA GLU A 263 0.70 -27.97 20.56
C GLU A 263 2.01 -27.18 20.66
N LYS A 264 3.15 -27.85 20.56
CA LYS A 264 4.47 -27.20 20.50
C LYS A 264 4.63 -26.33 19.25
N ASP A 265 4.05 -26.73 18.13
CA ASP A 265 4.04 -25.88 16.92
C ASP A 265 3.23 -24.59 17.17
N TRP A 266 2.07 -24.66 17.84
CA TRP A 266 1.31 -23.47 18.25
C TRP A 266 2.10 -22.55 19.18
N GLU A 267 2.70 -23.09 20.23
CA GLU A 267 3.56 -22.32 21.13
C GLU A 267 4.67 -21.61 20.37
N PHE A 268 5.33 -22.32 19.47
CA PHE A 268 6.45 -21.81 18.69
C PHE A 268 6.00 -20.69 17.74
N THR A 269 4.94 -20.91 16.94
CA THR A 269 4.50 -19.94 15.93
C THR A 269 3.96 -18.66 16.56
N VAL A 270 3.29 -18.73 17.72
CA VAL A 270 2.83 -17.56 18.46
C VAL A 270 4.00 -16.77 19.04
N LYS A 271 5.00 -17.46 19.65
CA LYS A 271 6.24 -16.80 20.13
C LYS A 271 6.98 -16.12 18.98
N MET A 272 7.16 -16.83 17.87
CA MET A 272 7.80 -16.30 16.67
C MET A 272 7.14 -15.01 16.21
N MET A 273 5.81 -14.97 16.15
CA MET A 273 5.06 -13.80 15.74
C MET A 273 5.29 -12.61 16.71
N CYS A 274 5.27 -12.83 18.04
CA CYS A 274 5.56 -11.79 19.02
C CYS A 274 6.99 -11.25 18.83
N ILE A 275 7.97 -12.13 18.63
CA ILE A 275 9.37 -11.76 18.41
C ILE A 275 9.55 -10.95 17.12
N ILE A 276 8.91 -11.35 16.01
CA ILE A 276 8.96 -10.60 14.74
C ILE A 276 8.36 -9.21 14.93
N LYS A 277 7.23 -9.09 15.64
CA LYS A 277 6.63 -7.80 15.97
C LYS A 277 7.58 -6.92 16.78
N ASP A 278 8.26 -7.48 17.77
CA ASP A 278 9.23 -6.78 18.60
C ASP A 278 10.48 -6.36 17.80
N LEU A 279 10.97 -7.21 16.90
CA LEU A 279 12.03 -6.84 15.96
C LEU A 279 11.63 -5.62 15.11
N MET A 280 10.41 -5.58 14.62
CA MET A 280 9.95 -4.45 13.80
C MET A 280 9.82 -3.14 14.59
N ASN A 281 9.21 -3.19 15.77
CA ASN A 281 8.78 -1.99 16.51
C ASN A 281 9.69 -1.63 17.69
N GLY A 282 10.39 -2.61 18.26
CA GLY A 282 10.86 -2.56 19.63
C GLY A 282 9.78 -2.92 20.66
N ASN A 283 10.19 -3.24 21.87
CA ASN A 283 9.29 -3.53 22.98
C ASN A 283 9.96 -3.21 24.33
N LYS A 284 9.42 -2.26 25.06
CA LYS A 284 9.93 -1.83 26.38
C LYS A 284 9.67 -2.83 27.50
N ASN A 285 8.79 -3.82 27.26
CA ASN A 285 8.41 -4.83 28.24
C ASN A 285 9.28 -6.09 28.16
N LEU A 286 10.32 -6.09 27.34
CA LEU A 286 11.30 -7.17 27.32
C LEU A 286 12.00 -7.28 28.67
N PRO A 287 12.56 -8.46 29.03
CA PRO A 287 13.27 -8.67 30.29
C PRO A 287 14.38 -7.63 30.54
N GLU A 288 14.65 -7.35 31.82
CA GLU A 288 15.76 -6.51 32.24
C GLU A 288 17.09 -7.05 31.69
N GLY A 289 17.96 -6.18 31.19
CA GLY A 289 19.23 -6.56 30.54
C GLY A 289 19.13 -6.79 29.04
N CYS A 290 17.96 -6.52 28.42
CA CYS A 290 17.72 -6.63 26.97
C CYS A 290 17.49 -5.26 26.33
N GLU A 291 18.18 -4.21 26.81
CA GLU A 291 17.96 -2.82 26.36
C GLU A 291 18.26 -2.63 24.85
N GLU A 292 19.17 -3.41 24.29
CA GLU A 292 19.48 -3.40 22.86
C GLU A 292 18.28 -3.94 22.06
N GLU A 293 17.72 -5.05 22.47
CA GLU A 293 16.57 -5.69 21.82
C GLU A 293 15.28 -4.89 21.98
N MET A 294 15.15 -4.08 23.02
CA MET A 294 13.99 -3.21 23.27
C MET A 294 13.82 -2.13 22.21
N VAL A 295 14.88 -1.73 21.51
CA VAL A 295 14.82 -0.62 20.54
C VAL A 295 14.06 -1.00 19.26
N GLY A 296 14.25 -2.21 18.75
CA GLY A 296 13.70 -2.65 17.47
C GLY A 296 14.32 -1.92 16.26
N HIS A 297 13.74 -2.11 15.09
CA HIS A 297 14.32 -1.64 13.82
C HIS A 297 13.52 -0.50 13.14
N ASN A 298 12.50 0.06 13.80
CA ASN A 298 11.60 1.08 13.22
C ASN A 298 11.05 0.67 11.84
N ALA A 299 10.70 -0.61 11.68
CA ALA A 299 10.37 -1.22 10.40
C ALA A 299 8.90 -1.02 10.02
N ILE A 300 8.67 -0.29 8.92
CA ILE A 300 7.33 -0.10 8.35
C ILE A 300 6.87 -1.33 7.54
N ALA A 301 7.83 -2.09 7.04
CA ALA A 301 7.62 -3.37 6.38
C ALA A 301 8.78 -4.32 6.70
N ALA A 302 8.51 -5.61 6.62
CA ALA A 302 9.49 -6.67 6.80
C ALA A 302 9.21 -7.83 5.83
N GLY A 303 10.18 -8.73 5.70
CA GLY A 303 10.02 -10.01 5.03
C GLY A 303 10.71 -11.12 5.82
N PHE A 304 10.16 -12.32 5.77
CA PHE A 304 10.72 -13.50 6.40
C PHE A 304 11.11 -14.53 5.34
N GLN A 305 12.36 -14.96 5.32
CA GLN A 305 12.86 -15.90 4.31
C GLN A 305 12.08 -17.21 4.30
N GLY A 306 11.85 -17.81 5.44
CA GLY A 306 10.97 -18.95 5.70
C GLY A 306 11.43 -20.25 5.06
N GLN A 307 11.38 -20.36 3.78
CA GLN A 307 11.73 -21.57 3.02
C GLN A 307 13.18 -21.45 2.51
N ARG A 308 14.00 -22.47 2.55
CA ARG A 308 13.80 -23.83 3.01
C ARG A 308 14.38 -24.05 4.39
N GLN A 309 15.67 -24.04 4.57
CA GLN A 309 16.35 -24.54 5.78
C GLN A 309 15.58 -24.34 7.08
N TRP A 310 14.95 -23.16 7.25
CA TRP A 310 14.06 -22.91 8.39
C TRP A 310 12.95 -23.96 8.50
N THR A 311 12.13 -24.12 7.47
CA THR A 311 10.97 -25.04 7.47
C THR A 311 11.35 -26.51 7.39
N ASP A 312 12.62 -26.82 7.18
CA ASP A 312 13.14 -28.16 7.34
C ASP A 312 13.32 -28.58 8.82
N PHE A 313 13.43 -27.61 9.75
CA PHE A 313 13.71 -27.83 11.17
C PHE A 313 12.68 -27.20 12.10
N TYR A 314 12.15 -26.03 11.77
CA TYR A 314 11.24 -25.25 12.61
C TYR A 314 9.87 -25.10 11.97
N PRO A 315 8.81 -24.85 12.77
CA PRO A 315 7.50 -24.51 12.24
C PRO A 315 7.57 -23.33 11.26
N ASN A 316 6.70 -23.37 10.24
CA ASN A 316 6.63 -22.33 9.21
C ASN A 316 6.22 -20.96 9.79
N ALA A 317 6.39 -19.90 9.00
CA ALA A 317 6.05 -18.53 9.39
C ALA A 317 4.60 -18.14 9.04
N ASP A 318 3.82 -19.05 8.44
CA ASP A 318 2.50 -18.74 7.86
C ASP A 318 1.55 -18.09 8.88
N PHE A 319 1.58 -18.55 10.14
CA PHE A 319 0.78 -17.94 11.20
C PHE A 319 1.21 -16.49 11.47
N ALA A 320 2.52 -16.24 11.59
CA ALA A 320 3.04 -14.89 11.83
C ALA A 320 2.76 -13.96 10.65
N GLU A 321 2.96 -14.44 9.42
CA GLU A 321 2.68 -13.68 8.20
C GLU A 321 1.19 -13.37 8.05
N ALA A 322 0.30 -14.34 8.26
CA ALA A 322 -1.13 -14.12 8.20
C ALA A 322 -1.60 -13.12 9.25
N MET A 323 -1.25 -13.35 10.51
CA MET A 323 -1.71 -12.51 11.63
C MET A 323 -1.14 -11.11 11.59
N LEU A 324 0.15 -10.93 11.29
CA LEU A 324 0.74 -9.58 11.22
C LEU A 324 0.16 -8.74 10.07
N ASN A 325 -0.15 -9.35 8.93
CA ASN A 325 -0.80 -8.65 7.81
C ASN A 325 -2.32 -8.39 8.03
N THR A 326 -2.94 -8.98 9.06
CA THR A 326 -4.36 -8.81 9.41
C THR A 326 -4.61 -7.50 10.16
N SER A 327 -5.83 -6.96 10.12
CA SER A 327 -6.23 -5.70 10.77
C SER A 327 -6.49 -5.79 12.27
N PHE A 328 -6.27 -6.94 12.88
CA PHE A 328 -6.50 -7.18 14.31
C PHE A 328 -5.55 -8.23 14.89
N ASP A 329 -5.51 -8.30 16.21
CA ASP A 329 -4.89 -9.37 16.97
C ASP A 329 -5.63 -9.58 18.31
N TRP A 330 -4.98 -10.21 19.29
CA TRP A 330 -5.52 -10.41 20.65
C TRP A 330 -5.77 -9.13 21.45
N ASN A 331 -5.38 -7.97 20.93
CA ASN A 331 -5.66 -6.65 21.51
C ASN A 331 -6.85 -5.94 20.83
N GLY A 332 -7.48 -6.57 19.85
CA GLY A 332 -8.53 -5.99 19.02
C GLY A 332 -8.00 -5.43 17.69
N ALA A 333 -8.78 -4.53 17.09
CA ALA A 333 -8.40 -3.90 15.82
C ALA A 333 -7.11 -3.08 15.97
N ARG A 334 -6.21 -3.19 14.99
CA ARG A 334 -4.92 -2.50 14.95
C ARG A 334 -4.43 -2.27 13.53
N GLU A 335 -3.51 -1.32 13.39
CA GLU A 335 -2.79 -1.11 12.13
C GLU A 335 -2.15 -2.42 11.64
N PRO A 336 -2.48 -2.91 10.40
CA PRO A 336 -1.83 -4.08 9.84
C PRO A 336 -0.34 -3.83 9.62
N TYR A 337 0.45 -4.85 9.88
CA TYR A 337 1.86 -4.87 9.50
C TYR A 337 2.01 -5.22 8.02
N ILE A 338 3.21 -5.14 7.52
CA ILE A 338 3.61 -5.80 6.27
C ILE A 338 4.73 -6.78 6.62
N LEU A 339 4.42 -8.06 6.48
CA LEU A 339 5.40 -9.14 6.56
C LEU A 339 5.30 -9.97 5.28
N ALA A 340 6.28 -9.80 4.38
CA ALA A 340 6.29 -10.46 3.09
C ALA A 340 6.74 -11.91 3.21
N THR A 341 5.96 -12.81 2.64
CA THR A 341 6.30 -14.22 2.51
C THR A 341 7.57 -14.40 1.69
N GLU A 342 8.39 -15.39 2.04
CA GLU A 342 9.63 -15.74 1.31
C GLU A 342 10.60 -14.55 1.18
N ASN A 343 10.48 -13.58 2.07
CA ASN A 343 11.25 -12.33 2.05
C ASN A 343 11.30 -11.67 0.66
N ASP A 344 10.23 -11.80 -0.14
CA ASP A 344 10.14 -11.08 -1.41
C ASP A 344 9.96 -9.58 -1.13
N THR A 345 11.08 -8.87 -1.02
CA THR A 345 11.12 -7.47 -0.61
C THR A 345 10.38 -6.55 -1.57
N LEU A 346 10.41 -6.86 -2.87
CA LEU A 346 9.71 -6.07 -3.89
C LEU A 346 8.20 -6.26 -3.82
N ASN A 347 7.73 -7.48 -3.48
CA ASN A 347 6.31 -7.69 -3.21
C ASN A 347 5.90 -7.09 -1.87
N GLY A 348 6.78 -7.14 -0.86
CA GLY A 348 6.58 -6.44 0.41
C GLY A 348 6.43 -4.92 0.25
N VAL A 349 7.25 -4.29 -0.60
CA VAL A 349 7.08 -2.87 -0.98
C VAL A 349 5.76 -2.66 -1.72
N SER A 350 5.37 -3.56 -2.64
CA SER A 350 4.07 -3.48 -3.32
C SER A 350 2.91 -3.50 -2.32
N MET A 351 2.93 -4.40 -1.33
CA MET A 351 1.96 -4.43 -0.23
C MET A 351 1.99 -3.14 0.60
N LEU A 352 3.19 -2.62 0.91
CA LEU A 352 3.34 -1.38 1.68
C LEU A 352 2.70 -0.18 0.98
N LEU A 353 2.95 -0.02 -0.32
CA LEU A 353 2.34 1.06 -1.12
C LEU A 353 0.82 1.01 -1.08
N MET A 354 0.23 -0.18 -1.27
CA MET A 354 -1.22 -0.38 -1.18
C MET A 354 -1.74 -0.11 0.23
N LYS A 355 -1.05 -0.60 1.28
CA LYS A 355 -1.44 -0.37 2.67
C LYS A 355 -1.47 1.12 3.01
N LEU A 356 -0.43 1.88 2.63
CA LEU A 356 -0.35 3.31 2.91
C LEU A 356 -1.39 4.14 2.14
N LEU A 357 -1.83 3.65 0.97
CA LEU A 357 -2.94 4.28 0.23
C LEU A 357 -4.31 3.95 0.82
N THR A 358 -4.49 2.78 1.41
CA THR A 358 -5.83 2.29 1.77
C THR A 358 -6.08 2.18 3.27
N ASN A 359 -5.05 2.21 4.10
CA ASN A 359 -5.11 1.87 5.52
C ASN A 359 -5.78 0.52 5.81
N ARG A 360 -5.66 -0.44 4.85
CA ARG A 360 -6.30 -1.75 4.86
C ARG A 360 -5.26 -2.87 4.85
N PRO A 361 -5.64 -4.09 5.29
CA PRO A 361 -4.83 -5.30 5.09
C PRO A 361 -4.57 -5.58 3.62
N GLN A 362 -3.43 -6.18 3.31
CA GLN A 362 -3.02 -6.51 1.95
C GLN A 362 -2.71 -7.99 1.83
N MET A 363 -2.95 -8.56 0.66
CA MET A 363 -2.69 -9.97 0.35
C MET A 363 -1.35 -10.12 -0.38
N PHE A 364 -0.58 -11.11 0.01
CA PHE A 364 0.55 -11.64 -0.75
C PHE A 364 0.07 -12.87 -1.53
N ALA A 365 0.45 -13.03 -2.79
CA ALA A 365 0.07 -14.22 -3.55
C ALA A 365 1.10 -14.65 -4.59
N ASP A 366 1.23 -15.97 -4.79
CA ASP A 366 1.81 -16.54 -5.99
C ASP A 366 0.87 -16.34 -7.17
N VAL A 367 1.40 -15.88 -8.29
CA VAL A 367 0.73 -15.86 -9.60
C VAL A 367 0.91 -17.24 -10.23
N ARG A 368 0.06 -18.20 -9.84
CA ARG A 368 0.40 -19.62 -9.98
C ARG A 368 -0.06 -20.28 -11.26
N THR A 369 -1.33 -20.12 -11.65
CA THR A 369 -1.89 -20.90 -12.74
C THR A 369 -2.98 -20.13 -13.48
N TYR A 370 -2.91 -20.14 -14.80
CA TYR A 370 -4.02 -19.73 -15.65
C TYR A 370 -4.99 -20.89 -15.87
N TRP A 371 -6.26 -20.68 -15.56
CA TRP A 371 -7.35 -21.59 -15.90
C TRP A 371 -8.07 -21.10 -17.15
N SER A 372 -7.85 -21.79 -18.28
CA SER A 372 -8.64 -21.53 -19.49
C SER A 372 -10.06 -22.08 -19.35
N PRO A 373 -11.04 -21.54 -20.11
CA PRO A 373 -12.39 -22.09 -20.14
C PRO A 373 -12.41 -23.59 -20.45
N GLU A 374 -11.60 -24.04 -21.41
CA GLU A 374 -11.53 -25.45 -21.82
C GLU A 374 -10.91 -26.32 -20.73
N ALA A 375 -9.89 -25.85 -20.04
CA ALA A 375 -9.26 -26.59 -18.96
C ALA A 375 -10.21 -26.76 -17.78
N LEU A 376 -10.94 -25.71 -17.41
CA LEU A 376 -11.92 -25.77 -16.33
C LEU A 376 -13.07 -26.74 -16.69
N LYS A 377 -13.63 -26.60 -17.89
CA LYS A 377 -14.68 -27.52 -18.38
C LYS A 377 -14.22 -28.99 -18.38
N ARG A 378 -12.99 -29.24 -18.86
CA ARG A 378 -12.42 -30.60 -18.86
C ARG A 378 -12.22 -31.15 -17.43
N ALA A 379 -11.82 -30.27 -16.48
CA ALA A 379 -11.51 -30.67 -15.11
C ALA A 379 -12.77 -30.88 -14.24
N THR A 380 -13.81 -30.08 -14.46
CA THR A 380 -14.94 -29.96 -13.54
C THR A 380 -16.31 -30.17 -14.19
N GLY A 381 -16.39 -30.08 -15.52
CA GLY A 381 -17.66 -30.04 -16.28
C GLY A 381 -18.29 -28.63 -16.32
N HIS A 382 -17.77 -27.65 -15.61
CA HIS A 382 -18.33 -26.31 -15.51
C HIS A 382 -17.90 -25.42 -16.68
N GLU A 383 -18.82 -24.62 -17.22
CA GLU A 383 -18.54 -23.55 -18.19
C GLU A 383 -18.43 -22.20 -17.47
N LEU A 384 -17.41 -21.42 -17.82
CA LEU A 384 -17.23 -20.09 -17.23
C LEU A 384 -18.39 -19.15 -17.59
N THR A 385 -18.78 -18.35 -16.63
CA THR A 385 -19.78 -17.28 -16.76
C THR A 385 -19.26 -15.99 -16.13
N GLY A 386 -19.97 -14.87 -16.33
CA GLY A 386 -19.66 -13.58 -15.71
C GLY A 386 -18.22 -13.13 -15.97
N LYS A 387 -17.59 -12.54 -14.96
CA LYS A 387 -16.25 -11.93 -15.04
C LYS A 387 -15.18 -12.90 -15.56
N ALA A 388 -15.24 -14.17 -15.18
CA ALA A 388 -14.28 -15.17 -15.64
C ALA A 388 -14.44 -15.47 -17.14
N ALA A 389 -15.67 -15.49 -17.67
CA ALA A 389 -15.91 -15.62 -19.09
C ALA A 389 -15.46 -14.37 -19.86
N ASP A 390 -15.78 -13.18 -19.35
CA ASP A 390 -15.35 -11.90 -19.93
C ASP A 390 -13.82 -11.80 -20.03
N SER A 391 -13.10 -12.33 -19.04
CA SER A 391 -11.63 -12.37 -18.99
C SER A 391 -11.01 -13.52 -19.78
N LYS A 392 -11.84 -14.36 -20.43
CA LYS A 392 -11.40 -15.58 -21.14
C LYS A 392 -10.61 -16.55 -20.26
N GLY A 393 -11.06 -16.72 -19.03
CA GLY A 393 -10.41 -17.50 -17.99
C GLY A 393 -10.11 -16.67 -16.75
N PHE A 394 -9.38 -17.26 -15.82
CA PHE A 394 -8.95 -16.57 -14.60
C PHE A 394 -7.57 -17.05 -14.13
N ILE A 395 -6.96 -16.25 -13.28
CA ILE A 395 -5.66 -16.55 -12.66
C ILE A 395 -5.91 -17.13 -11.27
N HIS A 396 -5.32 -18.26 -10.97
CA HIS A 396 -5.24 -18.83 -9.64
C HIS A 396 -4.11 -18.16 -8.88
N LEU A 397 -4.47 -17.39 -7.87
CA LEU A 397 -3.57 -16.73 -6.95
C LEU A 397 -3.63 -17.47 -5.61
N ILE A 398 -2.48 -17.89 -5.10
CA ILE A 398 -2.37 -18.69 -3.88
C ILE A 398 -1.12 -18.28 -3.12
N ASN A 399 -1.15 -18.32 -1.80
CA ASN A 399 0.05 -18.16 -0.99
C ASN A 399 0.32 -19.45 -0.20
N SER A 400 1.56 -19.67 0.22
CA SER A 400 2.04 -20.86 0.92
C SER A 400 1.50 -21.02 2.36
N GLY A 401 0.23 -20.73 2.57
CA GLY A 401 -0.48 -20.90 3.84
C GLY A 401 -0.65 -19.63 4.65
N ALA A 402 -0.16 -18.49 4.14
CA ALA A 402 -0.27 -17.19 4.77
C ALA A 402 -1.06 -16.20 3.91
N CYS A 403 -2.12 -15.63 4.47
CA CYS A 403 -2.82 -14.47 3.89
C CYS A 403 -3.52 -13.71 5.01
N CYS A 404 -3.60 -12.37 4.93
CA CYS A 404 -4.36 -11.60 5.90
C CYS A 404 -5.78 -12.15 6.01
N LEU A 405 -6.29 -12.34 7.21
CA LEU A 405 -7.57 -13.02 7.43
C LEU A 405 -8.75 -12.20 6.90
N ASP A 406 -8.63 -10.88 6.87
CA ASP A 406 -9.63 -9.97 6.28
C ASP A 406 -9.97 -10.31 4.82
N ALA A 407 -9.06 -10.97 4.10
CA ALA A 407 -9.25 -11.37 2.72
C ALA A 407 -10.37 -12.41 2.51
N CYS A 408 -10.86 -13.08 3.56
CA CYS A 408 -12.04 -13.94 3.49
C CYS A 408 -13.28 -13.16 3.04
N GLY A 409 -13.32 -11.83 3.25
CA GLY A 409 -14.36 -10.95 2.76
C GLY A 409 -15.72 -11.12 3.44
N GLU A 410 -15.76 -11.64 4.67
CA GLU A 410 -16.99 -11.89 5.44
C GLU A 410 -17.61 -10.62 6.03
N VAL A 411 -16.87 -9.50 6.02
CA VAL A 411 -17.40 -8.19 6.41
C VAL A 411 -18.25 -7.63 5.28
N THR A 412 -19.44 -7.14 5.62
CA THR A 412 -20.40 -6.62 4.63
C THR A 412 -20.85 -5.20 5.00
N ASP A 413 -21.23 -4.42 3.97
CA ASP A 413 -21.94 -3.16 4.14
C ASP A 413 -23.42 -3.41 4.53
N GLU A 414 -24.19 -2.33 4.69
CA GLU A 414 -25.62 -2.36 5.03
C GLU A 414 -26.49 -3.02 3.95
N ASN A 415 -25.98 -3.14 2.72
CA ASN A 415 -26.66 -3.77 1.60
C ASN A 415 -26.25 -5.24 1.41
N GLY A 416 -25.34 -5.76 2.26
CA GLY A 416 -24.82 -7.12 2.18
C GLY A 416 -23.71 -7.33 1.15
N ASN A 417 -23.17 -6.27 0.55
CA ASN A 417 -22.00 -6.35 -0.30
C ASN A 417 -20.75 -6.55 0.54
N GLY A 418 -19.84 -7.41 0.07
CA GLY A 418 -18.54 -7.57 0.73
C GLY A 418 -17.71 -6.29 0.67
N ILE A 419 -17.12 -5.92 1.80
CA ILE A 419 -16.20 -4.79 1.91
C ILE A 419 -14.98 -5.19 2.73
N ILE A 420 -13.87 -4.48 2.52
CA ILE A 420 -12.77 -4.41 3.49
C ILE A 420 -12.75 -3.00 4.06
N LYS A 421 -12.84 -2.90 5.39
CA LYS A 421 -12.77 -1.63 6.13
C LYS A 421 -11.32 -1.18 6.27
N GLU A 422 -11.13 0.13 6.40
CA GLU A 422 -9.92 0.64 7.04
C GLU A 422 -9.82 0.04 8.44
N TRP A 423 -8.59 -0.28 8.86
CA TRP A 423 -8.37 -1.04 10.10
C TRP A 423 -9.01 -0.41 11.35
N TYR A 424 -9.07 0.92 11.41
CA TYR A 424 -9.64 1.67 12.55
C TYR A 424 -11.18 1.66 12.59
N ASP A 425 -11.84 1.15 11.54
CA ASP A 425 -13.29 0.98 11.46
C ASP A 425 -13.71 -0.50 11.65
N VAL A 426 -12.74 -1.39 11.89
CA VAL A 426 -12.98 -2.81 12.17
C VAL A 426 -13.53 -2.97 13.57
N THR A 427 -14.65 -3.68 13.71
CA THR A 427 -15.34 -3.92 14.98
C THR A 427 -15.08 -5.32 15.53
N ASP A 428 -15.39 -5.55 16.80
CA ASP A 428 -15.30 -6.91 17.40
C ASP A 428 -16.21 -7.92 16.69
N GLU A 429 -17.35 -7.47 16.14
CA GLU A 429 -18.22 -8.33 15.33
C GLU A 429 -17.56 -8.71 14.00
N ASP A 430 -16.87 -7.78 13.34
CA ASP A 430 -16.10 -8.06 12.14
C ASP A 430 -14.98 -9.06 12.42
N ILE A 431 -14.23 -8.85 13.49
CA ILE A 431 -13.16 -9.76 13.95
C ILE A 431 -13.71 -11.18 14.12
N LYS A 432 -14.87 -11.31 14.78
CA LYS A 432 -15.51 -12.61 14.97
C LYS A 432 -15.88 -13.26 13.63
N LYS A 433 -16.50 -12.53 12.69
CA LYS A 433 -16.87 -13.05 11.38
C LYS A 433 -15.65 -13.55 10.60
N ILE A 434 -14.56 -12.79 10.63
CA ILE A 434 -13.29 -13.12 9.96
C ILE A 434 -12.68 -14.39 10.57
N ASN A 435 -12.61 -14.49 11.90
CA ASN A 435 -12.09 -15.69 12.57
C ASN A 435 -12.96 -16.92 12.30
N ASP A 436 -14.29 -16.77 12.33
CA ASP A 436 -15.24 -17.88 12.07
C ASP A 436 -15.10 -18.43 10.63
N ALA A 437 -14.67 -17.61 9.67
CA ALA A 437 -14.47 -17.98 8.26
C ALA A 437 -13.10 -18.61 7.96
N THR A 438 -12.17 -18.56 8.90
CA THR A 438 -10.81 -19.06 8.74
C THR A 438 -10.61 -20.37 9.49
N GLU A 439 -10.01 -21.37 8.84
CA GLU A 439 -9.53 -22.59 9.48
C GLU A 439 -7.99 -22.59 9.48
N TRP A 440 -7.39 -23.10 10.55
CA TRP A 440 -5.95 -23.29 10.67
C TRP A 440 -5.61 -24.77 10.51
N CYS A 441 -5.08 -25.13 9.36
CA CYS A 441 -4.74 -26.50 9.05
C CYS A 441 -3.27 -26.77 9.37
N ALA A 442 -2.97 -27.99 9.87
CA ALA A 442 -1.60 -28.44 10.01
C ALA A 442 -0.88 -28.33 8.66
N ALA A 443 0.33 -27.79 8.66
CA ALA A 443 1.15 -27.65 7.46
C ALA A 443 1.45 -29.02 6.83
N ASP A 444 1.74 -29.03 5.52
CA ASP A 444 2.20 -30.24 4.83
C ASP A 444 3.59 -30.63 5.34
N ASN A 445 3.67 -31.61 6.25
CA ASN A 445 4.92 -32.05 6.86
C ASN A 445 5.87 -32.78 5.88
N GLY A 446 5.41 -33.09 4.68
CA GLY A 446 6.26 -33.54 3.59
C GLY A 446 7.04 -32.40 2.94
N TYR A 447 6.44 -31.20 2.93
CA TYR A 447 7.01 -29.98 2.39
C TYR A 447 7.63 -29.09 3.49
N PHE A 448 6.89 -28.86 4.59
CA PHE A 448 7.32 -28.12 5.78
C PHE A 448 7.65 -29.11 6.91
N ARG A 449 8.83 -29.73 6.88
CA ARG A 449 9.21 -30.78 7.82
C ARG A 449 9.20 -30.35 9.30
N GLY A 450 9.45 -29.06 9.54
CA GLY A 450 9.36 -28.44 10.86
C GLY A 450 7.93 -28.31 11.38
N GLY A 451 6.91 -28.43 10.52
CA GLY A 451 5.49 -28.28 10.87
C GLY A 451 4.99 -26.85 10.83
N GLY A 452 4.04 -26.53 11.69
CA GLY A 452 3.35 -25.24 11.75
C GLY A 452 1.92 -25.32 11.25
N TYR A 453 1.34 -24.16 10.95
CA TYR A 453 -0.06 -24.04 10.55
C TYR A 453 -0.21 -23.12 9.35
N SER A 454 -1.21 -23.41 8.51
CA SER A 454 -1.58 -22.61 7.35
C SER A 454 -2.99 -22.06 7.53
N SER A 455 -3.24 -20.81 7.21
CA SER A 455 -4.60 -20.24 7.15
C SER A 455 -5.34 -20.77 5.93
N ARG A 456 -6.56 -21.26 6.12
CA ARG A 456 -7.36 -21.85 5.04
C ARG A 456 -8.68 -21.14 4.86
N PHE A 457 -8.84 -20.50 3.72
CA PHE A 457 -10.09 -19.90 3.24
C PHE A 457 -10.03 -19.63 1.73
N LEU A 458 -11.17 -19.43 1.10
CA LEU A 458 -11.26 -18.79 -0.20
C LEU A 458 -11.59 -17.31 -0.02
N THR A 459 -10.94 -16.46 -0.79
CA THR A 459 -11.31 -15.04 -0.85
C THR A 459 -12.74 -14.90 -1.40
N ARG A 460 -13.47 -13.91 -0.90
CA ARG A 460 -14.83 -13.64 -1.35
C ARG A 460 -14.86 -13.35 -2.83
N ALA A 461 -15.84 -13.94 -3.52
CA ALA A 461 -16.10 -13.71 -4.94
C ALA A 461 -16.74 -12.34 -5.20
N GLU A 462 -16.70 -11.89 -6.45
CA GLU A 462 -17.29 -10.64 -6.97
C GLU A 462 -16.75 -9.35 -6.34
N MET A 463 -15.62 -9.42 -5.64
CA MET A 463 -14.96 -8.23 -5.10
C MET A 463 -14.11 -7.57 -6.20
N PRO A 464 -14.22 -6.24 -6.38
CA PRO A 464 -13.21 -5.51 -7.16
C PRO A 464 -11.85 -5.66 -6.49
N ALA A 465 -10.80 -5.88 -7.27
CA ALA A 465 -9.45 -6.07 -6.76
C ALA A 465 -8.41 -5.47 -7.70
N THR A 466 -7.31 -5.04 -7.13
CA THR A 466 -6.12 -4.57 -7.86
C THR A 466 -4.93 -5.42 -7.46
N MET A 467 -4.26 -6.00 -8.44
CA MET A 467 -2.99 -6.69 -8.26
C MET A 467 -1.86 -5.79 -8.76
N ILE A 468 -0.79 -5.65 -7.97
CA ILE A 468 0.39 -4.89 -8.38
C ILE A 468 1.67 -5.67 -8.13
N ARG A 469 2.72 -5.31 -8.88
CA ARG A 469 4.06 -5.84 -8.69
C ARG A 469 5.11 -4.78 -9.02
N LEU A 470 6.00 -4.53 -8.07
CA LEU A 470 7.21 -3.77 -8.28
C LEU A 470 8.33 -4.70 -8.75
N ASN A 471 9.05 -4.29 -9.79
CA ASN A 471 10.21 -5.00 -10.31
C ASN A 471 11.41 -4.06 -10.42
N LEU A 472 12.62 -4.58 -10.22
CA LEU A 472 13.87 -3.88 -10.54
C LEU A 472 14.41 -4.47 -11.86
N VAL A 473 14.40 -3.69 -12.91
CA VAL A 473 14.86 -4.13 -14.24
C VAL A 473 16.21 -3.51 -14.52
N LYS A 474 17.24 -4.36 -14.67
CA LYS A 474 18.60 -3.89 -14.93
C LYS A 474 18.64 -3.03 -16.21
N GLY A 475 19.10 -1.81 -16.06
CA GLY A 475 19.17 -0.82 -17.13
C GLY A 475 17.95 0.09 -17.24
N LEU A 476 16.84 -0.24 -16.59
CA LEU A 476 15.63 0.61 -16.52
C LEU A 476 15.34 1.10 -15.09
N GLY A 477 15.85 0.41 -14.07
CA GLY A 477 15.53 0.71 -12.68
C GLY A 477 14.19 0.10 -12.21
N PRO A 478 13.56 0.70 -11.21
CA PRO A 478 12.27 0.22 -10.70
C PRO A 478 11.16 0.44 -11.74
N THR A 479 10.21 -0.49 -11.79
CA THR A 479 9.03 -0.38 -12.65
C THR A 479 7.84 -1.08 -12.01
N MET A 480 6.65 -0.52 -12.17
CA MET A 480 5.41 -1.03 -11.59
C MET A 480 4.53 -1.69 -12.65
N GLN A 481 3.96 -2.84 -12.30
CA GLN A 481 2.85 -3.47 -13.05
C GLN A 481 1.58 -3.40 -12.23
N ILE A 482 0.45 -3.09 -12.88
CA ILE A 482 -0.87 -2.90 -12.26
C ILE A 482 -1.91 -3.66 -13.08
N CYS A 483 -2.76 -4.42 -12.41
CA CYS A 483 -3.87 -5.11 -13.03
C CYS A 483 -5.13 -4.99 -12.15
N GLU A 484 -6.10 -4.22 -12.59
CA GLU A 484 -7.44 -4.19 -12.00
C GLU A 484 -8.29 -5.34 -12.53
N GLY A 485 -9.13 -5.90 -11.69
CA GLY A 485 -10.02 -6.99 -12.01
C GLY A 485 -11.00 -7.30 -10.90
N TYR A 486 -11.47 -8.53 -10.85
CA TYR A 486 -12.44 -8.99 -9.86
C TYR A 486 -12.07 -10.39 -9.36
N THR A 487 -12.40 -10.67 -8.11
CA THR A 487 -12.46 -12.06 -7.65
C THR A 487 -13.66 -12.78 -8.30
N VAL A 488 -13.50 -14.06 -8.58
CA VAL A 488 -14.45 -14.83 -9.41
C VAL A 488 -15.37 -15.67 -8.56
N ALA A 489 -16.66 -15.66 -8.88
CA ALA A 489 -17.63 -16.61 -8.36
C ALA A 489 -17.57 -17.93 -9.16
N LEU A 490 -17.30 -19.02 -8.47
CA LEU A 490 -17.41 -20.38 -8.97
C LEU A 490 -18.32 -21.19 -8.04
N PRO A 491 -19.08 -22.18 -8.55
CA PRO A 491 -19.78 -23.10 -7.68
C PRO A 491 -18.84 -23.78 -6.69
N ASP A 492 -19.29 -24.05 -5.46
CA ASP A 492 -18.44 -24.58 -4.40
C ASP A 492 -17.74 -25.89 -4.78
N ASP A 493 -18.46 -26.80 -5.45
CA ASP A 493 -17.87 -28.07 -5.89
C ASP A 493 -16.80 -27.88 -6.98
N VAL A 494 -16.94 -26.85 -7.81
CA VAL A 494 -15.92 -26.46 -8.83
C VAL A 494 -14.71 -25.88 -8.15
N SER A 495 -14.91 -24.89 -7.26
CA SER A 495 -13.83 -24.28 -6.47
C SER A 495 -13.04 -25.35 -5.71
N HIS A 496 -13.71 -26.25 -5.00
CA HIS A 496 -13.07 -27.32 -4.23
C HIS A 496 -12.29 -28.30 -5.12
N LYS A 497 -12.79 -28.66 -6.31
CA LYS A 497 -12.09 -29.54 -7.25
C LYS A 497 -10.77 -28.96 -7.77
N ILE A 498 -10.76 -27.67 -8.07
CA ILE A 498 -9.53 -27.03 -8.57
C ILE A 498 -8.56 -26.66 -7.44
N TRP A 499 -9.08 -26.27 -6.27
CA TRP A 499 -8.28 -26.03 -5.07
C TRP A 499 -7.55 -27.30 -4.62
N ALA A 500 -8.22 -28.45 -4.61
CA ALA A 500 -7.64 -29.74 -4.26
C ALA A 500 -6.50 -30.20 -5.19
N ARG A 501 -6.33 -29.57 -6.36
CA ARG A 501 -5.19 -29.82 -7.26
C ARG A 501 -3.91 -29.09 -6.87
N THR A 502 -3.99 -28.21 -5.88
CA THR A 502 -2.86 -27.49 -5.30
C THR A 502 -2.70 -27.94 -3.85
N ASP A 503 -2.45 -27.02 -2.94
CA ASP A 503 -2.55 -27.30 -1.53
C ASP A 503 -3.91 -26.86 -0.99
N TYR A 504 -4.78 -27.81 -0.66
CA TYR A 504 -6.14 -27.54 -0.18
C TYR A 504 -6.18 -26.88 1.21
N THR A 505 -5.06 -26.80 1.89
CA THR A 505 -4.91 -26.12 3.19
C THR A 505 -4.47 -24.64 3.05
N TRP A 506 -4.15 -24.19 1.83
CA TRP A 506 -3.66 -22.83 1.59
C TRP A 506 -4.78 -21.88 1.14
N PRO A 507 -4.73 -20.59 1.50
CA PRO A 507 -5.70 -19.62 1.03
C PRO A 507 -5.59 -19.41 -0.47
N CYS A 508 -6.73 -19.26 -1.15
CA CYS A 508 -6.80 -19.12 -2.61
C CYS A 508 -7.68 -17.97 -3.05
N THR A 509 -7.29 -17.34 -4.16
CA THR A 509 -8.07 -16.33 -4.88
C THR A 509 -8.19 -16.71 -6.35
N TRP A 510 -9.41 -16.69 -6.87
CA TRP A 510 -9.69 -16.77 -8.30
C TRP A 510 -9.80 -15.36 -8.83
N PHE A 511 -8.88 -14.92 -9.70
CA PHE A 511 -8.81 -13.53 -10.15
C PHE A 511 -9.02 -13.41 -11.66
N ALA A 512 -10.01 -12.60 -12.06
CA ALA A 512 -10.31 -12.28 -13.44
C ALA A 512 -9.90 -10.84 -13.76
N PRO A 513 -8.85 -10.62 -14.57
CA PRO A 513 -8.46 -9.29 -15.03
C PRO A 513 -9.55 -8.58 -15.82
N THR A 514 -9.69 -7.27 -15.65
CA THR A 514 -10.52 -6.45 -16.54
C THR A 514 -9.76 -6.22 -17.86
N LEU A 515 -10.37 -6.67 -18.97
CA LEU A 515 -9.74 -6.56 -20.28
C LEU A 515 -10.03 -5.22 -20.95
N THR A 516 -9.02 -4.63 -21.57
CA THR A 516 -9.12 -3.42 -22.40
C THR A 516 -9.07 -3.73 -23.90
N GLY A 517 -8.72 -4.97 -24.25
CA GLY A 517 -8.49 -5.40 -25.62
C GLY A 517 -7.16 -4.92 -26.22
N LYS A 518 -6.27 -4.32 -25.42
CA LYS A 518 -4.97 -3.78 -25.84
C LYS A 518 -3.83 -4.40 -25.01
N GLY A 519 -2.66 -4.51 -25.63
CA GLY A 519 -1.44 -5.00 -24.97
C GLY A 519 -1.66 -6.33 -24.24
N PRO A 520 -1.16 -6.47 -23.01
CA PRO A 520 -1.37 -7.66 -22.18
C PRO A 520 -2.82 -7.91 -21.80
N PHE A 521 -3.69 -6.90 -21.87
CA PHE A 521 -5.09 -7.00 -21.39
C PHE A 521 -6.05 -7.47 -22.49
N THR A 522 -5.66 -8.51 -23.22
CA THR A 522 -6.49 -9.18 -24.25
C THR A 522 -7.07 -10.50 -23.78
N SER A 523 -6.53 -11.07 -22.71
CA SER A 523 -7.04 -12.26 -22.01
C SER A 523 -6.34 -12.39 -20.64
N ALA A 524 -6.93 -13.17 -19.72
CA ALA A 524 -6.27 -13.51 -18.46
C ALA A 524 -4.93 -14.24 -18.67
N TYR A 525 -4.83 -15.03 -19.74
CA TYR A 525 -3.58 -15.68 -20.13
C TYR A 525 -2.48 -14.63 -20.46
N GLU A 526 -2.80 -13.63 -21.29
CA GLU A 526 -1.82 -12.62 -21.68
C GLU A 526 -1.39 -11.73 -20.49
N VAL A 527 -2.31 -11.44 -19.55
CA VAL A 527 -1.95 -10.75 -18.32
C VAL A 527 -0.91 -11.56 -17.54
N MET A 528 -1.17 -12.85 -17.32
CA MET A 528 -0.24 -13.71 -16.61
C MET A 528 1.08 -13.91 -17.35
N ASN A 529 1.03 -14.07 -18.68
CA ASN A 529 2.21 -14.26 -19.54
C ASN A 529 3.15 -13.04 -19.54
N HIS A 530 2.62 -11.84 -19.31
CA HIS A 530 3.39 -10.59 -19.24
C HIS A 530 3.67 -10.14 -17.78
N TRP A 531 3.22 -10.90 -16.80
CA TRP A 531 3.51 -10.58 -15.39
C TRP A 531 4.98 -10.86 -15.07
N GLY A 532 5.68 -9.86 -14.55
CA GLY A 532 7.14 -9.86 -14.45
C GLY A 532 7.73 -10.63 -13.27
N ALA A 533 6.91 -11.35 -12.48
CA ALA A 533 7.37 -12.09 -11.31
C ALA A 533 6.45 -13.27 -10.97
N ASN A 534 6.91 -14.13 -10.07
CA ASN A 534 6.10 -15.22 -9.52
C ASN A 534 5.08 -14.74 -8.46
N HIS A 535 5.25 -13.53 -7.91
CA HIS A 535 4.38 -12.96 -6.89
C HIS A 535 3.63 -11.71 -7.35
N GLY A 536 2.53 -11.42 -6.67
CA GLY A 536 1.76 -10.18 -6.75
C GLY A 536 1.19 -9.80 -5.39
N ALA A 537 1.12 -8.49 -5.13
CA ALA A 537 0.37 -7.96 -4.00
C ALA A 537 -1.06 -7.62 -4.45
N ILE A 538 -2.06 -7.95 -3.63
CA ILE A 538 -3.46 -7.76 -3.99
C ILE A 538 -4.15 -6.92 -2.92
N SER A 539 -4.92 -5.93 -3.36
CA SER A 539 -5.85 -5.14 -2.54
C SER A 539 -7.25 -5.25 -3.09
N TYR A 540 -8.27 -5.33 -2.23
CA TYR A 540 -9.62 -5.12 -2.68
C TYR A 540 -9.87 -3.66 -3.06
N GLY A 541 -10.68 -3.45 -4.09
CA GLY A 541 -10.94 -2.16 -4.71
C GLY A 541 -10.13 -1.93 -5.99
N HIS A 542 -10.65 -1.06 -6.85
CA HIS A 542 -9.94 -0.55 -8.02
C HIS A 542 -9.15 0.69 -7.61
N ILE A 543 -7.89 0.50 -7.23
CA ILE A 543 -6.98 1.56 -6.74
C ILE A 543 -5.82 1.84 -7.70
N GLY A 544 -5.89 1.33 -8.93
CA GLY A 544 -4.81 1.46 -9.91
C GLY A 544 -4.48 2.91 -10.23
N ALA A 545 -5.48 3.79 -10.30
CA ALA A 545 -5.27 5.23 -10.51
C ALA A 545 -4.48 5.89 -9.36
N ASP A 546 -4.77 5.52 -8.11
CA ASP A 546 -4.05 6.01 -6.94
C ASP A 546 -2.60 5.50 -6.91
N ILE A 547 -2.38 4.23 -7.31
CA ILE A 547 -1.04 3.65 -7.46
C ILE A 547 -0.24 4.39 -8.54
N ILE A 548 -0.83 4.69 -9.70
CA ILE A 548 -0.16 5.46 -10.78
C ILE A 548 0.26 6.84 -10.26
N THR A 549 -0.61 7.52 -9.52
CA THR A 549 -0.31 8.81 -8.92
C THR A 549 0.85 8.71 -7.91
N LEU A 550 0.82 7.72 -7.03
CA LEU A 550 1.89 7.46 -6.06
C LEU A 550 3.22 7.11 -6.76
N CYS A 551 3.20 6.24 -7.76
CA CYS A 551 4.38 5.86 -8.53
C CYS A 551 5.04 7.06 -9.21
N SER A 552 4.23 7.97 -9.78
CA SER A 552 4.78 9.20 -10.40
C SER A 552 5.42 10.14 -9.38
N MET A 553 4.95 10.19 -8.12
CA MET A 553 5.60 10.92 -7.03
C MET A 553 6.95 10.32 -6.64
N LEU A 554 7.01 8.99 -6.57
CA LEU A 554 8.22 8.23 -6.25
C LEU A 554 9.20 8.09 -7.44
N ARG A 555 8.84 8.58 -8.62
CA ARG A 555 9.61 8.43 -9.86
C ARG A 555 9.80 6.98 -10.28
N ILE A 556 8.78 6.16 -10.05
CA ILE A 556 8.71 4.76 -10.48
C ILE A 556 7.79 4.70 -11.71
N PRO A 557 8.30 4.42 -12.92
CA PRO A 557 7.46 4.32 -14.10
C PRO A 557 6.54 3.10 -14.04
N VAL A 558 5.36 3.21 -14.65
CA VAL A 558 4.41 2.12 -14.77
C VAL A 558 4.56 1.47 -16.14
N SER A 559 4.85 0.18 -16.18
CA SER A 559 5.11 -0.57 -17.43
C SER A 559 3.89 -1.32 -17.97
N MET A 560 2.88 -1.54 -17.15
CA MET A 560 1.69 -2.30 -17.49
C MET A 560 0.52 -1.88 -16.62
N HIS A 561 -0.59 -1.46 -17.21
CA HIS A 561 -1.84 -1.19 -16.49
C HIS A 561 -3.08 -1.27 -17.39
N ASN A 562 -4.25 -1.48 -16.78
CA ASN A 562 -5.56 -1.43 -17.43
C ASN A 562 -6.47 -0.32 -16.88
N VAL A 563 -5.89 0.65 -16.19
CA VAL A 563 -6.60 1.84 -15.70
C VAL A 563 -6.95 2.73 -16.89
N SER A 564 -8.18 3.23 -16.94
CA SER A 564 -8.63 4.13 -18.01
C SER A 564 -7.91 5.49 -17.96
N GLU A 565 -7.62 6.04 -19.13
CA GLU A 565 -6.81 7.26 -19.28
C GLU A 565 -7.40 8.48 -18.57
N ASP A 566 -8.72 8.60 -18.51
CA ASP A 566 -9.43 9.69 -17.84
C ASP A 566 -9.22 9.72 -16.31
N LYS A 567 -8.83 8.60 -15.71
CA LYS A 567 -8.51 8.48 -14.27
C LYS A 567 -7.06 8.72 -13.93
N ILE A 568 -6.17 8.79 -14.93
CA ILE A 568 -4.74 8.92 -14.71
C ILE A 568 -4.40 10.36 -14.31
N PHE A 569 -3.75 10.50 -13.15
CA PHE A 569 -3.33 11.79 -12.61
C PHE A 569 -1.82 11.77 -12.32
N ARG A 570 -1.07 12.56 -13.08
CA ARG A 570 0.40 12.64 -13.06
C ARG A 570 0.85 14.10 -13.01
N PRO A 571 2.13 14.39 -12.69
CA PRO A 571 2.68 15.74 -12.81
C PRO A 571 2.50 16.29 -14.22
N ALA A 572 2.11 17.55 -14.36
CA ALA A 572 1.80 18.16 -15.64
C ALA A 572 2.95 18.09 -16.65
N CYS A 573 4.21 18.14 -16.19
CA CYS A 573 5.39 18.07 -17.06
C CYS A 573 5.59 16.69 -17.72
N TRP A 574 4.93 15.62 -17.24
CA TRP A 574 4.96 14.31 -17.92
C TRP A 574 4.47 14.38 -19.36
N ASN A 575 3.54 15.28 -19.65
CA ASN A 575 3.05 15.49 -21.03
C ASN A 575 4.14 15.89 -22.03
N ALA A 576 5.21 16.54 -21.56
CA ALA A 576 6.36 16.88 -22.42
C ALA A 576 7.14 15.66 -22.91
N PHE A 577 7.00 14.52 -22.22
CA PHE A 577 7.68 13.28 -22.55
C PHE A 577 6.85 12.35 -23.45
N GLY A 578 5.61 12.70 -23.77
CA GLY A 578 4.70 11.99 -24.66
C GLY A 578 3.30 11.85 -24.10
N THR A 579 2.27 12.05 -24.93
CA THR A 579 0.86 12.00 -24.54
C THR A 579 0.11 10.81 -25.11
N GLN A 580 0.59 10.18 -26.18
CA GLN A 580 -0.07 9.06 -26.85
C GLN A 580 0.35 7.68 -26.30
N GLU A 581 1.50 7.61 -25.66
CA GLU A 581 2.06 6.40 -25.04
C GLU A 581 2.50 6.77 -23.62
N LEU A 582 1.55 6.72 -22.68
CA LEU A 582 1.74 7.20 -21.31
C LEU A 582 2.80 6.41 -20.54
N GLU A 583 2.91 5.09 -20.76
CA GLU A 583 3.94 4.28 -20.13
C GLU A 583 5.35 4.69 -20.62
N SER A 584 5.50 4.92 -21.91
CA SER A 584 6.78 5.41 -22.47
C SER A 584 7.12 6.82 -21.96
N ALA A 585 6.11 7.68 -21.77
CA ALA A 585 6.30 9.00 -21.17
C ALA A 585 6.77 8.90 -19.71
N ASP A 586 6.21 7.97 -18.93
CA ASP A 586 6.63 7.71 -17.56
C ASP A 586 8.12 7.33 -17.48
N PHE A 587 8.57 6.38 -18.30
CA PHE A 587 9.98 5.97 -18.32
C PHE A 587 10.89 7.15 -18.60
N ARG A 588 10.59 7.94 -19.63
CA ARG A 588 11.42 9.11 -20.01
C ARG A 588 11.42 10.18 -18.92
N ALA A 589 10.27 10.45 -18.30
CA ALA A 589 10.15 11.44 -17.23
C ALA A 589 10.90 11.00 -15.97
N CYS A 590 10.72 9.75 -15.54
CA CYS A 590 11.38 9.20 -14.36
C CYS A 590 12.90 9.14 -14.53
N GLU A 591 13.39 8.73 -15.70
CA GLU A 591 14.83 8.76 -16.05
C GLU A 591 15.39 10.19 -16.01
N ALA A 592 14.68 11.16 -16.61
CA ALA A 592 15.14 12.54 -16.69
C ALA A 592 15.21 13.23 -15.35
N TYR A 593 14.25 12.97 -14.45
CA TYR A 593 14.20 13.59 -13.13
C TYR A 593 14.98 12.81 -12.06
N GLY A 594 15.19 11.52 -12.26
CA GLY A 594 15.81 10.62 -11.28
C GLY A 594 14.95 10.36 -10.05
N PRO A 595 15.43 9.59 -9.07
CA PRO A 595 14.70 9.23 -7.86
C PRO A 595 14.41 10.45 -6.97
N LEU A 596 13.38 10.32 -6.11
CA LEU A 596 12.86 11.44 -5.31
C LEU A 596 13.86 11.96 -4.27
N TYR A 597 14.68 11.09 -3.69
CA TYR A 597 15.55 11.41 -2.56
C TYR A 597 17.06 11.45 -2.91
N LYS A 598 17.41 11.58 -4.19
CA LYS A 598 18.79 11.66 -4.66
C LYS A 598 19.23 13.09 -4.93
#